data_33b57f0997bb41ec613802113bee9b8d
#
_entry.id   33b57f0997bb41ec613802113bee9b8d
#
_cell.length_a   1.000
_cell.length_b   1.000
_cell.length_c   1.000
_cell.angle_alpha   90.00
_cell.angle_beta   90.00
_cell.angle_gamma   90.00
#
_symmetry.space_group_name_H-M   'P 1'
#
loop_
_entity.id
_entity.type
_entity.pdbx_description
1 polymer ?
#
loop_
_entity_poly.entity_id
_entity_poly.type
_entity_poly.pdbx_seq_one_letter_code
_entity_poly.pdbx_strand_id
1 'polypeptide(L)'
;MTQPALWRSGSATGIGSLPGSDLGEAARMVLDELPVPYFPELPGRGWDADLAGRGAALLADLHVDVQPTGWRITPRPSKAGRRAKDLLARDLDALEDAIAESPPPVLKVQATGVWTLSSVLELHRGSKLLSDHGAVIDLAASLAEGLALHVQEVQRRFAGTTVVLQLDEP
;
A
#
# COMPACT_ATOMS: atom_id res chain seq x y z
N MET A 1 -5.31 30.96 11.75
CA MET A 1 -5.35 30.93 10.28
C MET A 1 -5.81 29.55 9.90
N THR A 2 -7.01 29.40 9.33
CA THR A 2 -7.54 28.13 8.85
C THR A 2 -6.74 27.75 7.60
N GLN A 3 -6.09 26.59 7.59
CA GLN A 3 -5.48 26.08 6.35
C GLN A 3 -6.56 25.96 5.27
N PRO A 4 -6.30 26.37 4.03
CA PRO A 4 -7.24 26.16 2.95
C PRO A 4 -7.52 24.66 2.82
N ALA A 5 -8.78 24.30 2.60
CA ALA A 5 -9.15 22.92 2.40
C ALA A 5 -8.42 22.35 1.17
N LEU A 6 -7.73 21.22 1.33
CA LEU A 6 -6.94 20.55 0.26
C LEU A 6 -7.82 20.08 -0.89
N TRP A 7 -9.10 19.88 -0.64
CA TRP A 7 -10.13 19.54 -1.64
C TRP A 7 -11.46 20.21 -1.27
N ARG A 8 -12.36 20.28 -2.24
CA ARG A 8 -13.71 20.85 -2.04
C ARG A 8 -14.63 19.78 -1.43
N SER A 9 -15.64 20.21 -0.70
CA SER A 9 -16.73 19.32 -0.29
C SER A 9 -17.35 18.66 -1.53
N GLY A 10 -17.55 17.35 -1.49
CA GLY A 10 -18.06 16.56 -2.61
C GLY A 10 -17.00 16.14 -3.65
N SER A 11 -15.70 16.43 -3.42
CA SER A 11 -14.64 15.89 -4.29
C SER A 11 -14.62 14.35 -4.24
N ALA A 12 -14.45 13.76 -5.42
CA ALA A 12 -14.37 12.31 -5.58
C ALA A 12 -12.93 11.81 -5.49
N THR A 13 -12.78 10.58 -5.02
CA THR A 13 -11.56 9.76 -5.12
C THR A 13 -11.96 8.30 -5.32
N GLY A 14 -11.05 7.45 -5.77
CA GLY A 14 -11.28 6.00 -5.83
C GLY A 14 -10.85 5.29 -4.55
N ILE A 15 -11.17 4.00 -4.43
CA ILE A 15 -10.79 3.17 -3.28
C ILE A 15 -9.33 2.70 -3.34
N GLY A 16 -8.71 2.64 -4.53
CA GLY A 16 -7.33 2.19 -4.75
C GLY A 16 -7.21 1.20 -5.90
N SER A 17 -7.97 0.12 -5.86
CA SER A 17 -7.90 -0.96 -6.84
C SER A 17 -8.52 -0.59 -8.18
N LEU A 18 -7.81 -0.92 -9.26
CA LEU A 18 -8.26 -0.80 -10.65
C LEU A 18 -8.01 -2.10 -11.41
N PRO A 19 -8.80 -2.38 -12.46
CA PRO A 19 -8.51 -3.47 -13.39
C PRO A 19 -7.28 -3.15 -14.26
N GLY A 20 -6.71 -4.19 -14.88
CA GLY A 20 -5.58 -4.04 -15.79
C GLY A 20 -4.24 -4.43 -15.20
N SER A 21 -3.16 -4.16 -15.94
CA SER A 21 -1.80 -4.54 -15.58
C SER A 21 -0.75 -3.44 -15.81
N ASP A 22 -1.11 -2.36 -16.50
CA ASP A 22 -0.23 -1.21 -16.76
C ASP A 22 -0.46 -0.12 -15.72
N LEU A 23 0.52 0.05 -14.81
CA LEU A 23 0.41 1.03 -13.74
C LEU A 23 0.56 2.46 -14.26
N GLY A 24 1.39 2.69 -15.27
CA GLY A 24 1.58 4.01 -15.86
C GLY A 24 0.29 4.52 -16.52
N GLU A 25 -0.44 3.64 -17.22
CA GLU A 25 -1.76 3.96 -17.78
C GLU A 25 -2.78 4.27 -16.68
N ALA A 26 -2.86 3.40 -15.65
CA ALA A 26 -3.75 3.59 -14.51
C ALA A 26 -3.45 4.88 -13.74
N ALA A 27 -2.17 5.21 -13.53
CA ALA A 27 -1.75 6.43 -12.86
C ALA A 27 -2.14 7.68 -13.65
N ARG A 28 -1.88 7.73 -14.95
CA ARG A 28 -2.32 8.85 -15.81
C ARG A 28 -3.83 9.05 -15.75
N MET A 29 -4.61 7.97 -15.89
CA MET A 29 -6.07 8.05 -15.82
C MET A 29 -6.55 8.63 -14.47
N VAL A 30 -6.00 8.17 -13.34
CA VAL A 30 -6.37 8.66 -12.01
C VAL A 30 -5.98 10.14 -11.83
N LEU A 31 -4.82 10.55 -12.32
CA LEU A 31 -4.33 11.93 -12.23
C LEU A 31 -5.18 12.89 -13.08
N ASP A 32 -5.63 12.47 -14.25
CA ASP A 32 -6.39 13.29 -15.17
C ASP A 32 -7.87 13.43 -14.77
N GLU A 33 -8.47 12.35 -14.21
CA GLU A 33 -9.91 12.28 -14.01
C GLU A 33 -10.36 12.66 -12.59
N LEU A 34 -9.48 12.55 -11.58
CA LEU A 34 -9.90 12.68 -10.19
C LEU A 34 -9.38 13.95 -9.51
N PRO A 35 -10.27 14.71 -8.83
CA PRO A 35 -9.85 15.88 -8.06
C PRO A 35 -8.99 15.52 -6.82
N VAL A 36 -9.08 14.28 -6.33
CA VAL A 36 -8.20 13.71 -5.30
C VAL A 36 -7.63 12.41 -5.86
N PRO A 37 -6.52 12.50 -6.63
CA PRO A 37 -5.89 11.32 -7.20
C PRO A 37 -5.30 10.42 -6.11
N TYR A 38 -5.14 9.16 -6.46
CA TYR A 38 -4.60 8.14 -5.56
C TYR A 38 -3.54 7.28 -6.25
N PHE A 39 -2.75 6.58 -5.44
CA PHE A 39 -1.78 5.61 -5.92
C PHE A 39 -2.50 4.33 -6.39
N PRO A 40 -2.58 4.02 -7.70
CA PRO A 40 -3.33 2.88 -8.19
C PRO A 40 -2.77 1.55 -7.72
N GLU A 41 -3.66 0.58 -7.51
CA GLU A 41 -3.34 -0.81 -7.24
C GLU A 41 -3.95 -1.70 -8.29
N LEU A 42 -3.16 -2.62 -8.84
CA LEU A 42 -3.58 -3.51 -9.93
C LEU A 42 -3.50 -4.97 -9.48
N PRO A 43 -4.47 -5.46 -8.69
CA PRO A 43 -4.43 -6.80 -8.09
C PRO A 43 -4.41 -7.93 -9.13
N GLY A 44 -4.88 -7.69 -10.35
CA GLY A 44 -4.83 -8.65 -11.45
C GLY A 44 -3.41 -9.06 -11.89
N ARG A 45 -2.36 -8.38 -11.43
CA ARG A 45 -0.96 -8.72 -11.72
C ARG A 45 -0.42 -9.91 -10.91
N GLY A 46 -1.14 -10.33 -9.86
CA GLY A 46 -0.79 -11.51 -9.07
C GLY A 46 -0.75 -11.26 -7.57
N TRP A 47 -0.36 -12.30 -6.84
CA TRP A 47 -0.37 -12.35 -5.38
C TRP A 47 0.52 -11.31 -4.68
N ASP A 48 1.51 -10.76 -5.35
CA ASP A 48 2.38 -9.69 -4.86
C ASP A 48 1.78 -8.29 -5.07
N ALA A 49 0.75 -8.19 -5.92
CA ALA A 49 0.04 -6.95 -6.26
C ALA A 49 -1.35 -6.84 -5.61
N ASP A 50 -1.86 -7.93 -5.03
CA ASP A 50 -3.14 -7.94 -4.34
C ASP A 50 -3.07 -7.25 -2.97
N LEU A 51 -4.21 -7.13 -2.30
CA LEU A 51 -4.36 -6.48 -1.01
C LEU A 51 -3.37 -7.03 0.04
N ALA A 52 -3.24 -8.37 0.11
CA ALA A 52 -2.36 -9.04 1.08
C ALA A 52 -0.87 -8.84 0.72
N GLY A 53 -0.52 -8.96 -0.55
CA GLY A 53 0.84 -8.78 -1.05
C GLY A 53 1.35 -7.36 -0.85
N ARG A 54 0.55 -6.36 -1.17
CA ARG A 54 0.89 -4.95 -0.94
C ARG A 54 1.00 -4.62 0.54
N GLY A 55 0.08 -5.10 1.37
CA GLY A 55 0.18 -4.96 2.82
C GLY A 55 1.43 -5.63 3.38
N ALA A 56 1.75 -6.84 2.92
CA ALA A 56 2.96 -7.56 3.30
C ALA A 56 4.26 -6.84 2.88
N ALA A 57 4.25 -6.14 1.74
CA ALA A 57 5.39 -5.34 1.27
C ALA A 57 5.71 -4.15 2.18
N LEU A 58 4.71 -3.62 2.88
CA LEU A 58 4.85 -2.48 3.79
C LEU A 58 5.39 -2.87 5.17
N LEU A 59 5.41 -4.14 5.54
CA LEU A 59 5.86 -4.56 6.87
C LEU A 59 7.35 -4.25 7.10
N ALA A 60 7.64 -3.56 8.21
CA ALA A 60 8.98 -3.31 8.72
C ALA A 60 9.36 -4.43 9.70
N ASP A 61 10.59 -4.96 9.59
CA ASP A 61 11.18 -5.98 10.48
C ASP A 61 10.41 -7.31 10.61
N LEU A 62 9.24 -7.45 9.99
CA LEU A 62 8.55 -8.71 9.81
C LEU A 62 8.79 -9.27 8.42
N HIS A 63 9.10 -10.56 8.37
CA HIS A 63 9.35 -11.26 7.12
C HIS A 63 8.18 -12.18 6.77
N VAL A 64 7.86 -12.23 5.50
CA VAL A 64 6.76 -13.04 4.98
C VAL A 64 7.22 -13.88 3.79
N ASP A 65 6.53 -14.99 3.57
CA ASP A 65 6.69 -15.81 2.38
C ASP A 65 5.33 -16.28 1.89
N VAL A 66 5.24 -16.60 0.59
CA VAL A 66 4.03 -17.14 -0.01
C VAL A 66 4.02 -18.66 0.11
N GLN A 67 2.92 -19.19 0.61
CA GLN A 67 2.62 -20.61 0.69
C GLN A 67 1.39 -20.91 -0.19
N PRO A 68 1.09 -22.17 -0.51
CA PRO A 68 -0.12 -22.53 -1.26
C PRO A 68 -1.43 -22.02 -0.61
N THR A 69 -1.41 -21.82 0.71
CA THR A 69 -2.55 -21.34 1.52
C THR A 69 -2.61 -19.82 1.65
N GLY A 70 -1.60 -19.09 1.19
CA GLY A 70 -1.50 -17.64 1.31
C GLY A 70 -0.17 -17.15 1.88
N TRP A 71 -0.17 -15.93 2.37
CA TRP A 71 1.01 -15.33 2.99
C TRP A 71 1.23 -15.83 4.42
N ARG A 72 2.50 -16.06 4.79
CA ARG A 72 2.91 -16.57 6.10
C ARG A 72 4.08 -15.81 6.67
N ILE A 73 4.05 -15.51 7.97
CA ILE A 73 5.19 -14.94 8.70
C ILE A 73 6.33 -15.96 8.75
N THR A 74 7.54 -15.48 8.49
CA THR A 74 8.77 -16.30 8.49
C THR A 74 9.87 -15.63 9.32
N PRO A 75 10.80 -16.43 9.90
CA PRO A 75 11.87 -15.88 10.73
C PRO A 75 12.99 -15.19 9.91
N ARG A 76 12.96 -15.30 8.60
CA ARG A 76 14.00 -14.76 7.69
C ARG A 76 13.38 -14.18 6.42
N PRO A 77 14.07 -13.20 5.77
CA PRO A 77 13.63 -12.67 4.49
C PRO A 77 13.46 -13.76 3.43
N SER A 78 12.34 -13.73 2.73
CA SER A 78 12.04 -14.64 1.61
C SER A 78 12.25 -13.99 0.24
N LYS A 79 12.24 -14.81 -0.81
CA LYS A 79 12.21 -14.31 -2.19
C LYS A 79 10.89 -13.63 -2.52
N ALA A 80 9.78 -14.17 -2.01
CA ALA A 80 8.45 -13.62 -2.22
C ALA A 80 8.28 -12.26 -1.54
N GLY A 81 8.70 -12.12 -0.28
CA GLY A 81 8.66 -10.83 0.42
C GLY A 81 9.51 -9.75 -0.26
N ARG A 82 10.71 -10.10 -0.76
CA ARG A 82 11.52 -9.16 -1.55
C ARG A 82 10.81 -8.75 -2.83
N ARG A 83 10.24 -9.70 -3.57
CA ARG A 83 9.51 -9.43 -4.82
C ARG A 83 8.33 -8.49 -4.61
N ALA A 84 7.57 -8.63 -3.53
CA ALA A 84 6.48 -7.72 -3.19
C ALA A 84 6.98 -6.30 -2.92
N LYS A 85 8.09 -6.15 -2.17
CA LYS A 85 8.74 -4.85 -1.94
C LYS A 85 9.27 -4.22 -3.23
N ASP A 86 9.91 -5.02 -4.08
CA ASP A 86 10.42 -4.57 -5.39
C ASP A 86 9.27 -4.16 -6.34
N LEU A 87 8.11 -4.82 -6.25
CA LEU A 87 6.94 -4.44 -7.04
C LEU A 87 6.40 -3.08 -6.57
N LEU A 88 6.25 -2.88 -5.25
CA LEU A 88 5.80 -1.61 -4.68
C LEU A 88 6.75 -0.45 -5.07
N ALA A 89 8.06 -0.69 -5.05
CA ALA A 89 9.04 0.30 -5.47
C ALA A 89 8.89 0.67 -6.95
N ARG A 90 8.77 -0.32 -7.85
CA ARG A 90 8.52 -0.08 -9.29
C ARG A 90 7.19 0.62 -9.54
N ASP A 91 6.18 0.33 -8.74
CA ASP A 91 4.88 1.01 -8.84
C ASP A 91 5.02 2.49 -8.46
N LEU A 92 5.82 2.82 -7.45
CA LEU A 92 6.14 4.22 -7.11
C LEU A 92 6.94 4.90 -8.22
N ASP A 93 7.89 4.21 -8.85
CA ASP A 93 8.64 4.76 -9.99
C ASP A 93 7.70 5.07 -11.17
N ALA A 94 6.77 4.16 -11.49
CA ALA A 94 5.79 4.39 -12.56
C ALA A 94 4.80 5.53 -12.25
N LEU A 95 4.42 5.70 -10.97
CA LEU A 95 3.62 6.84 -10.52
C LEU A 95 4.40 8.15 -10.66
N GLU A 96 5.68 8.17 -10.28
CA GLU A 96 6.57 9.33 -10.42
C GLU A 96 6.71 9.73 -11.88
N ASP A 97 6.94 8.77 -12.77
CA ASP A 97 6.98 9.01 -14.22
C ASP A 97 5.65 9.57 -14.79
N ALA A 98 4.51 9.11 -14.26
CA ALA A 98 3.19 9.59 -14.67
C ALA A 98 2.89 11.02 -14.18
N ILE A 99 3.35 11.38 -12.98
CA ILE A 99 3.19 12.71 -12.40
C ILE A 99 4.12 13.73 -13.09
N ALA A 100 5.28 13.29 -13.57
CA ALA A 100 6.30 14.14 -14.23
C ALA A 100 6.67 15.37 -13.37
N GLU A 101 6.60 16.58 -13.98
CA GLU A 101 7.04 17.83 -13.36
C GLU A 101 5.95 18.56 -12.53
N SER A 102 4.73 18.05 -12.50
CA SER A 102 3.58 18.73 -11.87
C SER A 102 2.88 17.86 -10.82
N PRO A 103 3.48 17.71 -9.62
CA PRO A 103 2.85 16.96 -8.55
C PRO A 103 1.46 17.53 -8.19
N PRO A 104 0.45 16.67 -7.95
CA PRO A 104 -0.86 17.14 -7.52
C PRO A 104 -0.78 17.75 -6.11
N PRO A 105 -1.65 18.71 -5.74
CA PRO A 105 -1.63 19.31 -4.40
C PRO A 105 -1.95 18.29 -3.30
N VAL A 106 -2.63 17.22 -3.64
CA VAL A 106 -2.97 16.11 -2.75
C VAL A 106 -2.83 14.78 -3.50
N LEU A 107 -2.29 13.79 -2.83
CA LEU A 107 -2.20 12.42 -3.33
C LEU A 107 -2.63 11.46 -2.21
N LYS A 108 -3.59 10.60 -2.50
CA LYS A 108 -4.01 9.56 -1.57
C LYS A 108 -3.18 8.29 -1.81
N VAL A 109 -2.68 7.70 -0.73
CA VAL A 109 -2.12 6.35 -0.70
C VAL A 109 -2.97 5.50 0.22
N GLN A 110 -3.14 4.23 -0.13
CA GLN A 110 -3.90 3.30 0.68
C GLN A 110 -3.06 2.08 1.07
N ALA A 111 -3.45 1.45 2.15
CA ALA A 111 -2.82 0.25 2.64
C ALA A 111 -3.82 -0.63 3.39
N THR A 112 -3.57 -1.92 3.36
CA THR A 112 -4.35 -2.89 4.13
C THR A 112 -4.13 -2.67 5.61
N GLY A 113 -5.21 -2.59 6.38
CA GLY A 113 -5.15 -2.41 7.81
C GLY A 113 -4.82 -3.69 8.59
N VAL A 114 -4.62 -3.53 9.90
CA VAL A 114 -4.12 -4.59 10.80
C VAL A 114 -5.09 -5.77 10.89
N TRP A 115 -6.40 -5.50 10.97
CA TRP A 115 -7.40 -6.56 11.11
C TRP A 115 -7.48 -7.44 9.87
N THR A 116 -7.52 -6.82 8.71
CA THR A 116 -7.51 -7.54 7.43
C THR A 116 -6.21 -8.33 7.26
N LEU A 117 -5.04 -7.70 7.49
CA LEU A 117 -3.77 -8.43 7.40
C LEU A 117 -3.69 -9.59 8.39
N SER A 118 -4.13 -9.41 9.63
CA SER A 118 -4.09 -10.49 10.64
C SER A 118 -5.03 -11.65 10.30
N SER A 119 -6.11 -11.38 9.54
CA SER A 119 -7.05 -12.40 9.08
C SER A 119 -6.53 -13.22 7.90
N VAL A 120 -5.70 -12.61 7.04
CA VAL A 120 -5.17 -13.27 5.83
C VAL A 120 -3.78 -13.86 6.04
N LEU A 121 -2.92 -13.25 6.87
CA LEU A 121 -1.59 -13.77 7.18
C LEU A 121 -1.66 -14.99 8.10
N GLU A 122 -0.74 -15.92 7.87
CA GLU A 122 -0.56 -17.09 8.73
C GLU A 122 0.69 -16.96 9.60
N LEU A 123 0.61 -17.50 10.81
CA LEU A 123 1.77 -17.74 11.66
C LEU A 123 2.64 -18.85 11.07
N HIS A 124 3.87 -18.97 11.52
CA HIS A 124 4.83 -19.98 11.05
C HIS A 124 4.27 -21.43 11.04
N ARG A 125 3.36 -21.76 11.96
CA ARG A 125 2.72 -23.07 12.07
C ARG A 125 1.42 -23.21 11.25
N GLY A 126 1.02 -22.19 10.50
CA GLY A 126 -0.13 -22.23 9.58
C GLY A 126 -1.48 -21.78 10.17
N SER A 127 -1.57 -21.45 11.46
CA SER A 127 -2.77 -20.81 12.01
C SER A 127 -2.84 -19.34 11.59
N LYS A 128 -4.03 -18.76 11.52
CA LYS A 128 -4.19 -17.33 11.21
C LYS A 128 -3.53 -16.47 12.28
N LEU A 129 -2.86 -15.42 11.88
CA LEU A 129 -2.17 -14.48 12.77
C LEU A 129 -3.15 -13.86 13.77
N LEU A 130 -4.39 -13.60 13.36
CA LEU A 130 -5.47 -13.09 14.20
C LEU A 130 -5.74 -13.95 15.45
N SER A 131 -5.40 -15.24 15.44
CA SER A 131 -5.59 -16.13 16.58
C SER A 131 -4.59 -15.92 17.74
N ASP A 132 -3.56 -15.09 17.54
CA ASP A 132 -2.52 -14.80 18.53
C ASP A 132 -2.46 -13.30 18.79
N HIS A 133 -2.89 -12.89 19.99
CA HIS A 133 -2.94 -11.47 20.39
C HIS A 133 -1.56 -10.78 20.34
N GLY A 134 -0.49 -11.48 20.76
CA GLY A 134 0.87 -10.95 20.70
C GLY A 134 1.31 -10.70 19.27
N ALA A 135 1.04 -11.65 18.37
CA ALA A 135 1.35 -11.50 16.95
C ALA A 135 0.56 -10.35 16.28
N VAL A 136 -0.68 -10.09 16.70
CA VAL A 136 -1.45 -8.94 16.20
C VAL A 136 -0.81 -7.61 16.64
N ILE A 137 -0.31 -7.54 17.89
CA ILE A 137 0.40 -6.34 18.38
C ILE A 137 1.70 -6.12 17.58
N ASP A 138 2.49 -7.18 17.36
CA ASP A 138 3.73 -7.12 16.61
C ASP A 138 3.46 -6.71 15.15
N LEU A 139 2.41 -7.25 14.54
CA LEU A 139 1.96 -6.85 13.19
C LEU A 139 1.59 -5.37 13.15
N ALA A 140 0.84 -4.89 14.14
CA ALA A 140 0.42 -3.49 14.21
C ALA A 140 1.62 -2.54 14.31
N ALA A 141 2.61 -2.87 15.14
CA ALA A 141 3.84 -2.09 15.27
C ALA A 141 4.66 -2.08 13.96
N SER A 142 4.83 -3.26 13.35
CA SER A 142 5.52 -3.43 12.07
C SER A 142 4.87 -2.65 10.93
N LEU A 143 3.53 -2.73 10.83
CA LEU A 143 2.77 -2.01 9.82
C LEU A 143 2.84 -0.49 10.04
N ALA A 144 2.71 -0.02 11.28
CA ALA A 144 2.77 1.41 11.61
C ALA A 144 4.12 2.01 11.20
N GLU A 145 5.23 1.33 11.50
CA GLU A 145 6.57 1.76 11.06
C GLU A 145 6.69 1.74 9.53
N GLY A 146 6.27 0.66 8.90
CA GLY A 146 6.32 0.54 7.44
C GLY A 146 5.48 1.59 6.72
N LEU A 147 4.30 1.93 7.25
CA LEU A 147 3.45 3.01 6.73
C LEU A 147 4.11 4.38 6.90
N ALA A 148 4.75 4.64 8.05
CA ALA A 148 5.48 5.88 8.26
C ALA A 148 6.60 6.05 7.23
N LEU A 149 7.39 4.99 6.99
CA LEU A 149 8.44 4.98 5.98
C LEU A 149 7.88 5.16 4.55
N HIS A 150 6.77 4.50 4.23
CA HIS A 150 6.12 4.63 2.92
C HIS A 150 5.60 6.05 2.67
N VAL A 151 4.92 6.65 3.64
CA VAL A 151 4.44 8.04 3.54
C VAL A 151 5.60 9.01 3.40
N GLN A 152 6.68 8.84 4.16
CA GLN A 152 7.89 9.65 4.03
C GLN A 152 8.51 9.54 2.63
N GLU A 153 8.59 8.33 2.07
CA GLU A 153 9.11 8.12 0.71
C GLU A 153 8.23 8.79 -0.35
N VAL A 154 6.91 8.69 -0.24
CA VAL A 154 5.96 9.38 -1.12
C VAL A 154 6.13 10.90 -1.02
N GLN A 155 6.24 11.45 0.20
CA GLN A 155 6.47 12.88 0.42
C GLN A 155 7.82 13.36 -0.13
N ARG A 156 8.85 12.51 -0.05
CA ARG A 156 10.18 12.82 -0.60
C ARG A 156 10.14 12.89 -2.13
N ARG A 157 9.43 11.97 -2.78
CA ARG A 157 9.30 11.92 -4.25
C ARG A 157 8.44 13.06 -4.79
N PHE A 158 7.35 13.38 -4.09
CA PHE A 158 6.36 14.37 -4.53
C PHE A 158 6.37 15.58 -3.60
N ALA A 159 7.48 16.32 -3.62
CA ALA A 159 7.67 17.50 -2.77
C ALA A 159 6.54 18.55 -2.99
N GLY A 160 5.92 18.99 -1.90
CA GLY A 160 4.81 19.94 -1.93
C GLY A 160 3.41 19.28 -2.01
N THR A 161 3.33 17.97 -2.25
CA THR A 161 2.07 17.22 -2.21
C THR A 161 1.69 16.87 -0.77
N THR A 162 0.43 17.10 -0.41
CA THR A 162 -0.11 16.56 0.84
C THR A 162 -0.52 15.11 0.64
N VAL A 163 0.06 14.20 1.44
CA VAL A 163 -0.27 12.78 1.39
C VAL A 163 -1.43 12.48 2.33
N VAL A 164 -2.46 11.81 1.81
CA VAL A 164 -3.59 11.26 2.58
C VAL A 164 -3.43 9.76 2.66
N LEU A 165 -3.37 9.21 3.86
CA LEU A 165 -3.31 7.76 4.08
C LEU A 165 -4.72 7.22 4.36
N GLN A 166 -5.14 6.21 3.58
CA GLN A 166 -6.34 5.42 3.78
C GLN A 166 -5.94 4.03 4.31
N LEU A 167 -6.62 3.56 5.36
CA LEU A 167 -6.49 2.18 5.83
C LEU A 167 -7.73 1.38 5.42
N ASP A 168 -7.52 0.27 4.74
CA ASP A 168 -8.57 -0.59 4.22
C ASP A 168 -8.78 -1.80 5.14
N GLU A 169 -9.99 -1.91 5.65
CA GLU A 169 -10.46 -3.01 6.51
C GLU A 169 -11.76 -3.59 5.95
N PRO A 170 -11.69 -4.29 4.79
CA PRO A 170 -12.86 -4.86 4.12
C PRO A 170 -13.44 -6.09 4.85
#